data_c9168f5f5975f45f0154404364740d31
#
_entry.id   c9168f5f5975f45f0154404364740d31
#
_cell.length_a   1.000
_cell.length_b   1.000
_cell.length_c   1.000
_cell.angle_alpha   90.00
_cell.angle_beta   90.00
_cell.angle_gamma   90.00
#
_symmetry.space_group_name_H-M   'P 1'
#
loop_
_entity.id
_entity.type
_entity.pdbx_description
1 polymer ?
#
loop_
_entity_poly.entity_id
_entity_poly.type
_entity_poly.pdbx_seq_one_letter_code
_entity_poly.pdbx_strand_id
1 'polypeptide(L)'
;MDNCQHVTLGCCTNLADFYSRVGAGEKIRFYDRLYFADKQGQRSIIEAAPLLPPLHMAPSFLLFRALTLADKRSIANAMLAIARSGGNPPRIDGISMLDWLHRMNQTPDAIERFWRVVLVSALDEELARTDARYGIEVFWKAFLGNSTGYRVGIPTVPLADLYEGCREAIVRQGGEVRLRSGIRELRVLANCFAGAVLDDGTEIFADACVSAVPHDVLLDLLPVECTDANTSLEGLRHLKTSPITGVHLWYDRQVMTEPFLTLLDHTTQWVFNKTLLYKRDVTNHGAARPSEEQAAAVEDGGQYLQLVISASYDLIPRSRQEIIELCRRELADVLPLTREAQLRKATVIKEVNATFSPEPGADRWRPGQKISLANLYLCGDWTRTGWPATMEGAVRSGYLAAEAVLADRGEPRTFLRPDLPFEGLCKFWASRNDGVHS
;
A
#
# COMPACT_ATOMS: atom_id res chain seq x y z
N MET A 1 8.35 -14.70 8.98
CA MET A 1 8.68 -14.16 7.63
C MET A 1 7.46 -13.41 7.14
N ASP A 2 7.63 -12.16 6.67
CA ASP A 2 6.52 -11.38 6.16
C ASP A 2 6.08 -11.91 4.79
N ASN A 3 4.82 -11.75 4.40
CA ASN A 3 4.32 -12.16 3.08
C ASN A 3 4.95 -11.29 1.95
N CYS A 4 5.01 -9.97 2.14
CA CYS A 4 5.73 -9.05 1.27
C CYS A 4 6.25 -7.84 2.07
N GLN A 5 7.08 -6.97 1.45
CA GLN A 5 7.49 -5.71 2.06
C GLN A 5 6.34 -4.72 2.02
N HIS A 6 6.00 -4.18 3.17
CA HIS A 6 5.09 -3.05 3.28
C HIS A 6 5.90 -1.74 3.29
N VAL A 7 5.41 -0.77 2.54
CA VAL A 7 6.04 0.55 2.38
C VAL A 7 4.99 1.61 2.65
N THR A 8 5.35 2.65 3.39
CA THR A 8 4.52 3.85 3.55
C THR A 8 5.13 5.03 2.80
N LEU A 9 4.31 6.01 2.46
CA LEU A 9 4.77 7.29 1.93
C LEU A 9 4.62 8.39 2.97
N GLY A 10 5.40 9.45 2.84
CA GLY A 10 5.34 10.60 3.75
C GLY A 10 3.94 11.26 3.80
N CYS A 11 3.13 11.12 2.75
CA CYS A 11 1.76 11.63 2.71
C CYS A 11 0.75 10.79 3.52
N CYS A 12 1.12 9.61 4.05
CA CYS A 12 0.25 8.72 4.82
C CYS A 12 0.15 9.18 6.29
N THR A 13 -0.58 10.25 6.54
CA THR A 13 -0.63 10.93 7.86
C THR A 13 -1.33 10.12 8.96
N ASN A 14 -2.39 9.40 8.60
CA ASN A 14 -3.13 8.57 9.56
C ASN A 14 -2.35 7.31 9.92
N LEU A 15 -1.66 6.70 8.97
CA LEU A 15 -0.78 5.57 9.23
C LEU A 15 0.39 5.98 10.13
N ALA A 16 0.98 7.16 9.94
CA ALA A 16 2.02 7.70 10.80
C ALA A 16 1.51 7.98 12.23
N ASP A 17 0.32 8.58 12.37
CA ASP A 17 -0.35 8.78 13.67
C ASP A 17 -0.62 7.44 14.36
N PHE A 18 -1.11 6.44 13.62
CA PHE A 18 -1.35 5.10 14.14
C PHE A 18 -0.06 4.44 14.67
N TYR A 19 1.02 4.45 13.89
CA TYR A 19 2.32 3.92 14.33
C TYR A 19 2.82 4.63 15.60
N SER A 20 2.64 5.94 15.69
CA SER A 20 2.97 6.71 16.90
C SER A 20 2.15 6.25 18.11
N ARG A 21 0.84 6.07 17.96
CA ARG A 21 -0.08 5.63 19.03
C ARG A 21 0.24 4.24 19.59
N VAL A 22 0.67 3.32 18.71
CA VAL A 22 1.02 1.95 19.11
C VAL A 22 2.51 1.78 19.45
N GLY A 23 3.27 2.89 19.52
CA GLY A 23 4.69 2.85 19.87
C GLY A 23 5.60 2.25 18.79
N ALA A 24 5.15 2.26 17.51
CA ALA A 24 5.88 1.71 16.38
C ALA A 24 6.54 2.78 15.49
N GLY A 25 6.40 4.08 15.82
CA GLY A 25 6.88 5.17 14.97
C GLY A 25 8.38 5.11 14.67
N GLU A 26 9.21 4.79 15.67
CA GLU A 26 10.67 4.67 15.52
C GLU A 26 11.10 3.40 14.75
N LYS A 27 10.18 2.45 14.55
CA LYS A 27 10.42 1.24 13.75
C LYS A 27 10.26 1.46 12.24
N ILE A 28 9.91 2.69 11.82
CA ILE A 28 9.80 3.08 10.41
C ILE A 28 10.96 4.02 10.06
N ARG A 29 11.80 3.62 9.11
CA ARG A 29 12.87 4.45 8.58
C ARG A 29 12.45 5.11 7.29
N PHE A 30 12.49 6.44 7.25
CA PHE A 30 12.19 7.21 6.03
C PHE A 30 13.44 7.47 5.20
N TYR A 31 13.28 7.32 3.88
CA TYR A 31 14.31 7.56 2.88
C TYR A 31 13.87 8.69 1.95
N ASP A 32 14.80 9.63 1.73
CA ASP A 32 14.59 10.78 0.84
C ASP A 32 15.04 10.49 -0.60
N ARG A 33 15.69 9.35 -0.85
CA ARG A 33 16.19 8.93 -2.15
C ARG A 33 15.47 7.69 -2.62
N LEU A 34 14.98 7.74 -3.86
CA LEU A 34 14.39 6.61 -4.56
C LEU A 34 15.41 6.11 -5.58
N TYR A 35 15.72 4.82 -5.52
CA TYR A 35 16.75 4.19 -6.36
C TYR A 35 16.11 3.36 -7.46
N PHE A 36 16.54 3.59 -8.70
CA PHE A 36 16.05 2.90 -9.88
C PHE A 36 17.19 2.25 -10.64
N ALA A 37 16.91 1.11 -11.29
CA ALA A 37 17.82 0.45 -12.22
C ALA A 37 17.07 0.06 -13.50
N ASP A 38 17.67 0.35 -14.66
CA ASP A 38 17.20 -0.18 -15.94
C ASP A 38 17.78 -1.58 -16.23
N LYS A 39 17.36 -2.19 -17.36
CA LYS A 39 17.85 -3.52 -17.78
C LYS A 39 19.37 -3.62 -17.98
N GLN A 40 20.03 -2.50 -18.21
CA GLN A 40 21.49 -2.43 -18.33
C GLN A 40 22.18 -2.25 -16.97
N GLY A 41 21.40 -2.23 -15.87
CA GLY A 41 21.92 -2.00 -14.53
C GLY A 41 22.30 -0.53 -14.27
N GLN A 42 21.95 0.40 -15.18
CA GLN A 42 22.24 1.82 -14.99
C GLN A 42 21.38 2.39 -13.86
N ARG A 43 22.00 3.06 -12.90
CA ARG A 43 21.32 3.65 -11.75
C ARG A 43 20.81 5.07 -12.04
N SER A 44 19.62 5.34 -11.54
CA SER A 44 19.06 6.69 -11.45
C SER A 44 18.50 6.92 -10.05
N ILE A 45 18.56 8.16 -9.57
CA ILE A 45 18.06 8.53 -8.25
C ILE A 45 17.05 9.65 -8.43
N ILE A 46 15.93 9.56 -7.73
CA ILE A 46 14.94 10.64 -7.59
C ILE A 46 14.98 11.10 -6.13
N GLU A 47 15.20 12.40 -5.94
CA GLU A 47 15.22 13.06 -4.63
C GLU A 47 14.75 14.52 -4.76
N ALA A 48 14.23 15.08 -3.67
CA ALA A 48 13.84 16.49 -3.66
C ALA A 48 15.04 17.40 -3.56
N ALA A 49 15.02 18.48 -4.34
CA ALA A 49 15.89 19.63 -4.18
C ALA A 49 15.23 20.68 -3.26
N PRO A 50 15.97 21.67 -2.73
CA PRO A 50 15.42 22.76 -1.91
C PRO A 50 14.62 23.77 -2.73
N LEU A 51 13.64 23.29 -3.48
CA LEU A 51 12.69 24.05 -4.28
C LEU A 51 11.27 23.83 -3.76
N LEU A 52 10.42 24.83 -3.94
CA LEU A 52 9.02 24.71 -3.53
C LEU A 52 8.23 23.76 -4.46
N PRO A 53 7.28 22.98 -3.91
CA PRO A 53 6.34 22.20 -4.70
C PRO A 53 5.59 23.06 -5.76
N PRO A 54 5.41 22.51 -6.98
CA PRO A 54 5.72 21.15 -7.44
C PRO A 54 7.12 20.97 -8.03
N LEU A 55 8.02 21.96 -7.93
CA LEU A 55 9.31 21.97 -8.62
C LEU A 55 10.42 21.22 -7.89
N HIS A 56 10.21 20.82 -6.62
CA HIS A 56 11.23 20.19 -5.78
C HIS A 56 11.81 18.89 -6.36
N MET A 57 11.04 18.13 -7.13
CA MET A 57 11.52 16.88 -7.77
C MET A 57 12.14 17.11 -9.15
N ALA A 58 11.98 18.29 -9.74
CA ALA A 58 12.37 18.54 -11.13
C ALA A 58 13.88 18.36 -11.40
N PRO A 59 14.83 18.78 -10.54
CA PRO A 59 16.25 18.60 -10.84
C PRO A 59 16.65 17.13 -10.98
N SER A 60 16.28 16.26 -10.04
CA SER A 60 16.58 14.83 -10.09
C SER A 60 15.84 14.14 -11.24
N PHE A 61 14.59 14.53 -11.52
CA PHE A 61 13.83 14.03 -12.66
C PHE A 61 14.49 14.37 -14.00
N LEU A 62 15.05 15.58 -14.18
CA LEU A 62 15.80 15.94 -15.37
C LEU A 62 17.06 15.09 -15.58
N LEU A 63 17.68 14.64 -14.48
CA LEU A 63 18.85 13.76 -14.51
C LEU A 63 18.49 12.26 -14.64
N PHE A 64 17.21 11.90 -14.61
CA PHE A 64 16.77 10.52 -14.71
C PHE A 64 17.11 9.95 -16.10
N ARG A 65 17.99 8.95 -16.14
CA ARG A 65 18.66 8.48 -17.37
C ARG A 65 17.80 7.55 -18.24
N ALA A 66 16.86 6.84 -17.62
CA ALA A 66 16.00 5.89 -18.33
C ALA A 66 14.93 6.53 -19.23
N LEU A 67 14.83 7.86 -19.24
CA LEU A 67 13.83 8.64 -20.00
C LEU A 67 14.51 9.62 -20.93
N THR A 68 14.01 9.72 -22.18
CA THR A 68 14.41 10.73 -23.15
C THR A 68 13.84 12.11 -22.80
N LEU A 69 14.32 13.16 -23.49
CA LEU A 69 13.75 14.51 -23.33
C LEU A 69 12.28 14.59 -23.77
N ALA A 70 11.88 13.80 -24.77
CA ALA A 70 10.48 13.70 -25.22
C ALA A 70 9.58 13.10 -24.12
N ASP A 71 10.05 12.03 -23.48
CA ASP A 71 9.34 11.38 -22.37
C ASP A 71 9.19 12.36 -21.18
N LYS A 72 10.28 13.01 -20.79
CA LYS A 72 10.27 13.98 -19.70
C LYS A 72 9.32 15.14 -19.96
N ARG A 73 9.26 15.62 -21.20
CA ARG A 73 8.33 16.69 -21.59
C ARG A 73 6.88 16.22 -21.53
N SER A 74 6.58 15.02 -22.02
CA SER A 74 5.22 14.46 -21.96
C SER A 74 4.76 14.29 -20.51
N ILE A 75 5.61 13.76 -19.64
CA ILE A 75 5.35 13.60 -18.19
C ILE A 75 5.12 14.97 -17.54
N ALA A 76 6.00 15.97 -17.81
CA ALA A 76 5.87 17.30 -17.24
C ALA A 76 4.54 17.99 -17.61
N ASN A 77 4.05 17.76 -18.85
CA ASN A 77 2.75 18.28 -19.30
C ASN A 77 1.59 17.65 -18.52
N ALA A 78 1.60 16.33 -18.30
CA ALA A 78 0.57 15.66 -17.52
C ALA A 78 0.62 16.05 -16.03
N MET A 79 1.83 16.14 -15.44
CA MET A 79 2.03 16.63 -14.08
C MET A 79 1.51 18.05 -13.89
N LEU A 80 1.75 18.92 -14.87
CA LEU A 80 1.24 20.29 -14.84
C LEU A 80 -0.29 20.32 -14.93
N ALA A 81 -0.92 19.43 -15.71
CA ALA A 81 -2.38 19.31 -15.77
C ALA A 81 -2.95 18.86 -14.41
N ILE A 82 -2.35 17.87 -13.76
CA ILE A 82 -2.72 17.44 -12.41
C ILE A 82 -2.59 18.61 -11.41
N ALA A 83 -1.45 19.28 -11.41
CA ALA A 83 -1.18 20.38 -10.48
C ALA A 83 -2.17 21.56 -10.64
N ARG A 84 -2.40 22.01 -11.88
CA ARG A 84 -3.32 23.12 -12.18
C ARG A 84 -4.77 22.84 -11.86
N SER A 85 -5.17 21.59 -11.89
CA SER A 85 -6.52 21.14 -11.52
C SER A 85 -6.67 20.84 -10.02
N GLY A 86 -5.62 21.07 -9.21
CA GLY A 86 -5.62 20.73 -7.79
C GLY A 86 -5.85 19.21 -7.54
N GLY A 87 -5.31 18.37 -8.42
CA GLY A 87 -5.47 16.91 -8.36
C GLY A 87 -6.80 16.38 -8.92
N ASN A 88 -7.62 17.23 -9.53
CA ASN A 88 -8.91 16.82 -10.11
C ASN A 88 -9.06 17.33 -11.57
N PRO A 89 -8.33 16.75 -12.55
CA PRO A 89 -8.48 17.12 -13.94
C PRO A 89 -9.89 16.81 -14.45
N PRO A 90 -10.42 17.58 -15.42
CA PRO A 90 -11.75 17.33 -15.95
C PRO A 90 -11.82 16.02 -16.73
N ARG A 91 -13.03 15.39 -16.77
CA ARG A 91 -13.34 14.19 -17.59
C ARG A 91 -12.50 12.97 -17.23
N ILE A 92 -12.27 12.73 -15.95
CA ILE A 92 -11.56 11.54 -15.43
C ILE A 92 -12.52 10.46 -14.90
N ASP A 93 -13.81 10.76 -14.77
CA ASP A 93 -14.78 9.81 -14.21
C ASP A 93 -14.95 8.59 -15.10
N GLY A 94 -14.80 7.40 -14.49
CA GLY A 94 -15.08 6.13 -15.13
C GLY A 94 -14.09 5.73 -16.25
N ILE A 95 -12.92 6.36 -16.33
CA ILE A 95 -11.86 6.00 -17.27
C ILE A 95 -10.68 5.38 -16.56
N SER A 96 -9.94 4.51 -17.29
CA SER A 96 -8.70 3.96 -16.76
C SER A 96 -7.57 5.01 -16.76
N MET A 97 -6.57 4.77 -15.90
CA MET A 97 -5.37 5.60 -15.87
C MET A 97 -4.63 5.53 -17.22
N LEU A 98 -4.59 4.36 -17.85
CA LEU A 98 -3.98 4.20 -19.19
C LEU A 98 -4.68 5.07 -20.24
N ASP A 99 -6.02 5.10 -20.26
CA ASP A 99 -6.78 5.93 -21.18
C ASP A 99 -6.52 7.43 -20.93
N TRP A 100 -6.44 7.83 -19.67
CA TRP A 100 -6.09 9.21 -19.34
C TRP A 100 -4.69 9.58 -19.82
N LEU A 101 -3.70 8.70 -19.64
CA LEU A 101 -2.33 8.90 -20.11
C LEU A 101 -2.26 9.01 -21.64
N HIS A 102 -3.01 8.20 -22.36
CA HIS A 102 -3.14 8.31 -23.82
C HIS A 102 -3.74 9.67 -24.23
N ARG A 103 -4.80 10.13 -23.56
CA ARG A 103 -5.38 11.47 -23.78
C ARG A 103 -4.39 12.61 -23.51
N MET A 104 -3.47 12.40 -22.57
CA MET A 104 -2.39 13.33 -22.24
C MET A 104 -1.16 13.18 -23.18
N ASN A 105 -1.26 12.37 -24.24
CA ASN A 105 -0.21 12.11 -25.22
C ASN A 105 1.11 11.66 -24.57
N GLN A 106 1.03 10.75 -23.57
CA GLN A 106 2.21 10.17 -23.00
C GLN A 106 2.89 9.21 -23.97
N THR A 107 4.22 9.26 -24.00
CA THR A 107 5.02 8.32 -24.80
C THR A 107 4.99 6.92 -24.19
N PRO A 108 5.20 5.84 -24.97
CA PRO A 108 5.24 4.48 -24.43
C PRO A 108 6.26 4.31 -23.30
N ASP A 109 7.48 4.84 -23.45
CA ASP A 109 8.52 4.77 -22.42
C ASP A 109 8.16 5.57 -21.17
N ALA A 110 7.47 6.71 -21.30
CA ALA A 110 6.94 7.45 -20.16
C ALA A 110 5.90 6.62 -19.38
N ILE A 111 5.00 5.93 -20.11
CA ILE A 111 3.99 5.05 -19.51
C ILE A 111 4.69 3.92 -18.75
N GLU A 112 5.59 3.16 -19.38
CA GLU A 112 6.22 1.98 -18.80
C GLU A 112 7.22 2.30 -17.68
N ARG A 113 8.11 3.27 -17.90
CA ARG A 113 9.26 3.53 -17.01
C ARG A 113 9.02 4.59 -15.95
N PHE A 114 7.86 5.26 -15.99
CA PHE A 114 7.51 6.26 -14.99
C PHE A 114 6.13 6.03 -14.39
N TRP A 115 5.06 6.14 -15.17
CA TRP A 115 3.69 6.05 -14.65
C TRP A 115 3.38 4.67 -14.10
N ARG A 116 3.68 3.61 -14.86
CA ARG A 116 3.40 2.22 -14.47
C ARG A 116 4.19 1.82 -13.22
N VAL A 117 5.48 2.16 -13.18
CA VAL A 117 6.37 1.79 -12.05
C VAL A 117 5.86 2.36 -10.73
N VAL A 118 5.43 3.64 -10.73
CA VAL A 118 4.91 4.28 -9.51
C VAL A 118 3.53 3.75 -9.16
N LEU A 119 2.61 3.70 -10.13
CA LEU A 119 1.21 3.44 -9.85
C LEU A 119 0.91 1.96 -9.58
N VAL A 120 1.54 1.03 -10.30
CA VAL A 120 1.36 -0.40 -10.03
C VAL A 120 1.90 -0.74 -8.63
N SER A 121 3.02 -0.12 -8.24
CA SER A 121 3.56 -0.30 -6.88
C SER A 121 2.69 0.32 -5.78
N ALA A 122 2.02 1.44 -6.06
CA ALA A 122 1.23 2.16 -5.07
C ALA A 122 -0.21 1.66 -4.93
N LEU A 123 -0.78 1.12 -6.02
CA LEU A 123 -2.21 0.77 -6.13
C LEU A 123 -2.46 -0.72 -6.36
N ASP A 124 -1.39 -1.50 -6.54
CA ASP A 124 -1.44 -2.94 -6.80
C ASP A 124 -2.34 -3.32 -7.98
N GLU A 125 -2.41 -2.49 -9.04
CA GLU A 125 -3.23 -2.78 -10.20
C GLU A 125 -2.60 -2.20 -11.48
N GLU A 126 -2.82 -2.88 -12.61
CA GLU A 126 -2.36 -2.41 -13.92
C GLU A 126 -3.07 -1.13 -14.35
N LEU A 127 -2.37 -0.25 -15.08
CA LEU A 127 -2.88 1.06 -15.50
C LEU A 127 -4.19 0.99 -16.30
N ALA A 128 -4.38 -0.08 -17.08
CA ALA A 128 -5.61 -0.31 -17.84
C ALA A 128 -6.82 -0.62 -16.96
N ARG A 129 -6.60 -1.05 -15.72
CA ARG A 129 -7.63 -1.43 -14.76
C ARG A 129 -7.71 -0.45 -13.59
N THR A 130 -6.76 0.45 -13.44
CA THR A 130 -6.75 1.47 -12.39
C THR A 130 -7.63 2.66 -12.80
N ASP A 131 -8.56 3.08 -11.93
CA ASP A 131 -9.31 4.34 -12.11
C ASP A 131 -8.34 5.52 -12.15
N ALA A 132 -8.50 6.41 -13.13
CA ALA A 132 -7.63 7.56 -13.32
C ALA A 132 -7.56 8.47 -12.09
N ARG A 133 -8.64 8.59 -11.32
CA ARG A 133 -8.67 9.40 -10.08
C ARG A 133 -7.64 8.94 -9.08
N TYR A 134 -7.54 7.64 -8.82
CA TYR A 134 -6.57 7.10 -7.87
C TYR A 134 -5.12 7.30 -8.34
N GLY A 135 -4.85 7.08 -9.63
CA GLY A 135 -3.51 7.35 -10.17
C GLY A 135 -3.10 8.81 -10.06
N ILE A 136 -4.02 9.72 -10.37
CA ILE A 136 -3.81 11.18 -10.26
C ILE A 136 -3.63 11.60 -8.80
N GLU A 137 -4.44 11.04 -7.89
CA GLU A 137 -4.36 11.32 -6.45
C GLU A 137 -3.01 10.92 -5.85
N VAL A 138 -2.45 9.78 -6.25
CA VAL A 138 -1.10 9.36 -5.84
C VAL A 138 -0.07 10.42 -6.22
N PHE A 139 -0.09 10.90 -7.46
CA PHE A 139 0.86 11.95 -7.88
C PHE A 139 0.60 13.29 -7.20
N TRP A 140 -0.65 13.67 -7.04
CA TRP A 140 -1.01 14.92 -6.38
C TRP A 140 -0.58 14.96 -4.92
N LYS A 141 -0.94 13.94 -4.13
CA LYS A 141 -0.67 13.90 -2.69
C LYS A 141 0.79 13.56 -2.36
N ALA A 142 1.40 12.61 -3.08
CA ALA A 142 2.73 12.16 -2.73
C ALA A 142 3.84 12.98 -3.39
N PHE A 143 3.70 13.35 -4.67
CA PHE A 143 4.83 13.88 -5.44
C PHE A 143 4.75 15.37 -5.80
N LEU A 144 3.55 15.95 -5.86
CA LEU A 144 3.37 17.34 -6.30
C LEU A 144 3.05 18.28 -5.15
N GLY A 145 2.14 17.87 -4.26
CA GLY A 145 1.51 18.77 -3.30
C GLY A 145 2.37 19.20 -2.12
N ASN A 146 3.33 18.36 -1.71
CA ASN A 146 4.16 18.58 -0.52
C ASN A 146 5.58 18.06 -0.74
N SER A 147 6.56 18.75 -0.16
CA SER A 147 7.99 18.47 -0.33
C SER A 147 8.46 17.18 0.36
N THR A 148 7.69 16.63 1.30
CA THR A 148 8.01 15.41 2.06
C THR A 148 7.08 14.24 1.74
N GLY A 149 6.01 14.47 0.98
CA GLY A 149 5.00 13.46 0.68
C GLY A 149 5.54 12.20 -0.02
N TYR A 150 6.57 12.32 -0.84
CA TYR A 150 7.19 11.26 -1.63
C TYR A 150 8.14 10.34 -0.82
N ARG A 151 8.54 10.75 0.39
CA ARG A 151 9.50 9.98 1.21
C ARG A 151 9.00 8.56 1.45
N VAL A 152 9.87 7.59 1.24
CA VAL A 152 9.54 6.17 1.42
C VAL A 152 9.88 5.73 2.83
N GLY A 153 8.87 5.35 3.60
CA GLY A 153 9.02 4.79 4.95
C GLY A 153 9.00 3.26 4.90
N ILE A 154 10.03 2.64 5.43
CA ILE A 154 10.21 1.18 5.44
C ILE A 154 10.35 0.67 6.87
N PRO A 155 9.59 -0.38 7.29
CA PRO A 155 9.79 -1.03 8.57
C PRO A 155 11.20 -1.60 8.72
N THR A 156 11.82 -1.35 9.87
CA THR A 156 13.13 -1.88 10.27
C THR A 156 13.03 -3.16 11.09
N VAL A 157 11.83 -3.66 11.26
CA VAL A 157 11.47 -4.89 11.98
C VAL A 157 10.46 -5.69 11.16
N PRO A 158 10.28 -7.00 11.43
CA PRO A 158 9.18 -7.78 10.87
C PRO A 158 7.81 -7.18 11.18
N LEU A 159 6.82 -7.43 10.32
CA LEU A 159 5.46 -6.90 10.51
C LEU A 159 4.82 -7.35 11.82
N ALA A 160 5.05 -8.59 12.25
CA ALA A 160 4.56 -9.07 13.54
C ALA A 160 5.03 -8.18 14.71
N ASP A 161 6.31 -7.80 14.69
CA ASP A 161 6.90 -6.93 15.73
C ASP A 161 6.45 -5.47 15.58
N LEU A 162 6.13 -5.05 14.35
CA LEU A 162 5.61 -3.71 14.07
C LEU A 162 4.24 -3.50 14.72
N TYR A 163 3.36 -4.52 14.64
CA TYR A 163 1.99 -4.45 15.14
C TYR A 163 1.80 -5.00 16.57
N GLU A 164 2.86 -5.49 17.23
CA GLU A 164 2.75 -6.00 18.62
C GLU A 164 2.20 -4.96 19.60
N GLY A 165 2.53 -3.68 19.39
CA GLY A 165 1.99 -2.58 20.18
C GLY A 165 0.46 -2.46 20.15
N CYS A 166 -0.20 -2.96 19.12
CA CYS A 166 -1.67 -3.01 19.05
C CYS A 166 -2.22 -3.98 20.10
N ARG A 167 -1.64 -5.20 20.19
CA ARG A 167 -2.03 -6.18 21.18
C ARG A 167 -1.80 -5.65 22.59
N GLU A 168 -0.65 -5.06 22.83
CA GLU A 168 -0.33 -4.47 24.14
C GLU A 168 -1.29 -3.34 24.52
N ALA A 169 -1.68 -2.49 23.57
CA ALA A 169 -2.64 -1.42 23.81
C ALA A 169 -4.02 -1.97 24.19
N ILE A 170 -4.51 -3.00 23.49
CA ILE A 170 -5.79 -3.66 23.76
C ILE A 170 -5.78 -4.29 25.15
N VAL A 171 -4.75 -5.07 25.48
CA VAL A 171 -4.64 -5.76 26.78
C VAL A 171 -4.54 -4.75 27.93
N ARG A 172 -3.79 -3.66 27.75
CA ARG A 172 -3.66 -2.58 28.76
C ARG A 172 -5.00 -1.90 29.07
N GLN A 173 -5.91 -1.89 28.12
CA GLN A 173 -7.28 -1.37 28.29
C GLN A 173 -8.27 -2.43 28.82
N GLY A 174 -7.80 -3.62 29.19
CA GLY A 174 -8.65 -4.72 29.67
C GLY A 174 -9.30 -5.55 28.56
N GLY A 175 -8.93 -5.32 27.30
CA GLY A 175 -9.39 -6.10 26.16
C GLY A 175 -8.60 -7.40 25.98
N GLU A 176 -9.07 -8.25 25.07
CA GLU A 176 -8.49 -9.54 24.72
C GLU A 176 -8.19 -9.64 23.23
N VAL A 177 -7.07 -10.27 22.86
CA VAL A 177 -6.74 -10.65 21.49
C VAL A 177 -6.67 -12.16 21.41
N ARG A 178 -7.57 -12.76 20.62
CA ARG A 178 -7.65 -14.20 20.38
C ARG A 178 -7.05 -14.52 19.02
N LEU A 179 -5.94 -15.22 19.01
CA LEU A 179 -5.33 -15.78 17.79
C LEU A 179 -5.88 -17.18 17.51
N ARG A 180 -5.87 -17.56 16.23
CA ARG A 180 -6.39 -18.89 15.78
C ARG A 180 -7.85 -19.12 16.18
N SER A 181 -8.63 -18.04 16.18
CA SER A 181 -10.05 -18.05 16.53
C SER A 181 -10.83 -17.54 15.30
N GLY A 182 -10.94 -18.41 14.29
CA GLY A 182 -11.69 -18.09 13.07
C GLY A 182 -13.17 -17.90 13.38
N ILE A 183 -13.80 -16.93 12.72
CA ILE A 183 -15.24 -16.70 12.79
C ILE A 183 -15.87 -17.44 11.61
N ARG A 184 -16.85 -18.29 11.90
CA ARG A 184 -17.62 -19.04 10.90
C ARG A 184 -18.87 -18.29 10.44
N GLU A 185 -19.49 -17.49 11.34
CA GLU A 185 -20.78 -16.88 11.08
C GLU A 185 -20.98 -15.64 11.94
N LEU A 186 -21.57 -14.59 11.38
CA LEU A 186 -22.12 -13.45 12.11
C LEU A 186 -23.63 -13.65 12.29
N ARG A 187 -24.12 -13.56 13.51
CA ARG A 187 -25.56 -13.66 13.81
C ARG A 187 -26.22 -12.30 13.69
N VAL A 188 -27.32 -12.26 12.97
CA VAL A 188 -28.17 -11.09 12.78
C VAL A 188 -29.57 -11.41 13.21
N LEU A 189 -30.15 -10.62 14.09
CA LEU A 189 -31.53 -10.74 14.57
C LEU A 189 -32.22 -9.39 14.45
N ALA A 190 -33.39 -9.35 13.85
CA ALA A 190 -34.18 -8.13 13.66
C ALA A 190 -33.37 -6.95 13.07
N ASN A 191 -32.55 -7.24 12.06
CA ASN A 191 -31.67 -6.29 11.38
C ASN A 191 -30.56 -5.68 12.29
N CYS A 192 -30.21 -6.35 13.38
CA CYS A 192 -29.14 -5.98 14.31
C CYS A 192 -28.10 -7.09 14.42
N PHE A 193 -26.82 -6.72 14.54
CA PHE A 193 -25.80 -7.68 14.97
C PHE A 193 -26.14 -8.22 16.35
N ALA A 194 -26.11 -9.53 16.50
CA ALA A 194 -26.47 -10.23 17.75
C ALA A 194 -25.33 -11.06 18.32
N GLY A 195 -24.27 -11.34 17.54
CA GLY A 195 -23.12 -12.13 18.00
C GLY A 195 -22.35 -12.73 16.84
N ALA A 196 -21.33 -13.53 17.18
CA ALA A 196 -20.52 -14.29 16.24
C ALA A 196 -20.36 -15.74 16.72
N VAL A 197 -20.18 -16.66 15.78
CA VAL A 197 -19.89 -18.07 16.05
C VAL A 197 -18.49 -18.38 15.54
N LEU A 198 -17.64 -18.90 16.40
CA LEU A 198 -16.29 -19.34 16.03
C LEU A 198 -16.32 -20.69 15.32
N ASP A 199 -15.20 -21.07 14.69
CA ASP A 199 -15.05 -22.36 14.00
C ASP A 199 -15.25 -23.58 14.91
N ASP A 200 -14.91 -23.43 16.20
CA ASP A 200 -15.10 -24.47 17.23
C ASP A 200 -16.53 -24.53 17.80
N GLY A 201 -17.42 -23.67 17.30
CA GLY A 201 -18.82 -23.59 17.77
C GLY A 201 -19.02 -22.65 18.97
N THR A 202 -17.99 -22.03 19.52
CA THR A 202 -18.13 -21.06 20.61
C THR A 202 -18.91 -19.83 20.11
N GLU A 203 -19.91 -19.42 20.90
CA GLU A 203 -20.69 -18.22 20.64
C GLU A 203 -20.10 -17.02 21.40
N ILE A 204 -19.98 -15.90 20.71
CA ILE A 204 -19.52 -14.62 21.27
C ILE A 204 -20.66 -13.61 21.14
N PHE A 205 -21.04 -13.02 22.26
CA PHE A 205 -22.04 -11.95 22.31
C PHE A 205 -21.33 -10.61 22.57
N ALA A 206 -21.75 -9.57 21.86
CA ALA A 206 -21.25 -8.22 22.03
C ALA A 206 -22.30 -7.19 21.65
N ASP A 207 -22.23 -6.00 22.22
CA ASP A 207 -23.15 -4.89 21.91
C ASP A 207 -22.94 -4.31 20.52
N ALA A 208 -21.74 -4.45 19.96
CA ALA A 208 -21.37 -3.99 18.63
C ALA A 208 -20.24 -4.83 18.05
N CYS A 209 -20.16 -4.86 16.72
CA CYS A 209 -19.10 -5.49 15.96
C CYS A 209 -18.47 -4.48 15.00
N VAL A 210 -17.13 -4.45 14.96
CA VAL A 210 -16.38 -3.79 13.89
C VAL A 210 -15.72 -4.89 13.06
N SER A 211 -16.22 -5.08 11.84
CA SER A 211 -15.66 -6.07 10.90
C SER A 211 -14.54 -5.44 10.09
N ALA A 212 -13.34 -6.02 10.19
CA ALA A 212 -12.14 -5.62 9.46
C ALA A 212 -11.67 -6.70 8.46
N VAL A 213 -12.50 -7.69 8.20
CA VAL A 213 -12.18 -8.75 7.23
C VAL A 213 -12.30 -8.22 5.79
N PRO A 214 -11.67 -8.89 4.79
CA PRO A 214 -11.89 -8.58 3.38
C PRO A 214 -13.37 -8.63 3.00
N HIS A 215 -13.74 -7.88 1.96
CA HIS A 215 -15.15 -7.72 1.56
C HIS A 215 -15.83 -9.02 1.13
N ASP A 216 -15.11 -9.91 0.48
CA ASP A 216 -15.55 -11.24 0.08
C ASP A 216 -15.80 -12.14 1.31
N VAL A 217 -14.87 -12.14 2.26
CA VAL A 217 -15.00 -12.87 3.52
C VAL A 217 -16.21 -12.36 4.34
N LEU A 218 -16.45 -11.05 4.37
CA LEU A 218 -17.64 -10.50 5.06
C LEU A 218 -18.94 -11.06 4.49
N LEU A 219 -19.03 -11.18 3.15
CA LEU A 219 -20.22 -11.72 2.50
C LEU A 219 -20.45 -13.19 2.86
N ASP A 220 -19.38 -13.96 3.05
CA ASP A 220 -19.46 -15.37 3.45
C ASP A 220 -19.87 -15.54 4.93
N LEU A 221 -19.56 -14.56 5.78
CA LEU A 221 -19.89 -14.58 7.21
C LEU A 221 -21.32 -14.16 7.52
N LEU A 222 -21.97 -13.40 6.64
CA LEU A 222 -23.32 -12.87 6.84
C LEU A 222 -24.39 -13.84 6.33
N PRO A 223 -25.58 -13.92 7.00
CA PRO A 223 -26.73 -14.62 6.46
C PRO A 223 -27.11 -14.07 5.07
N VAL A 224 -27.48 -14.96 4.15
CA VAL A 224 -27.82 -14.61 2.75
C VAL A 224 -28.94 -13.57 2.70
N GLU A 225 -29.94 -13.68 3.57
CA GLU A 225 -31.06 -12.75 3.65
C GLU A 225 -30.63 -11.32 3.97
N CYS A 226 -29.52 -11.15 4.69
CA CYS A 226 -28.97 -9.84 5.03
C CYS A 226 -28.22 -9.21 3.85
N THR A 227 -27.59 -10.02 3.01
CA THR A 227 -26.82 -9.53 1.85
C THR A 227 -27.74 -9.11 0.71
N ASP A 228 -28.79 -9.88 0.44
CA ASP A 228 -29.73 -9.63 -0.67
C ASP A 228 -30.70 -8.46 -0.39
N ALA A 229 -31.02 -8.21 0.87
CA ALA A 229 -31.87 -7.09 1.28
C ALA A 229 -31.14 -5.75 1.43
N ASN A 230 -29.77 -5.74 1.38
CA ASN A 230 -28.95 -4.59 1.66
C ASN A 230 -28.14 -4.18 0.43
N THR A 231 -28.53 -3.12 -0.24
CA THR A 231 -27.87 -2.61 -1.46
C THR A 231 -26.40 -2.28 -1.26
N SER A 232 -26.00 -1.87 -0.05
CA SER A 232 -24.59 -1.57 0.28
C SER A 232 -23.74 -2.85 0.36
N LEU A 233 -24.27 -3.95 0.86
CA LEU A 233 -23.60 -5.24 0.93
C LEU A 233 -23.63 -5.98 -0.41
N GLU A 234 -24.73 -5.90 -1.16
CA GLU A 234 -24.81 -6.42 -2.52
C GLU A 234 -23.73 -5.81 -3.42
N GLY A 235 -23.48 -4.51 -3.27
CA GLY A 235 -22.42 -3.80 -3.99
C GLY A 235 -21.03 -4.41 -3.83
N LEU A 236 -20.73 -5.05 -2.69
CA LEU A 236 -19.44 -5.68 -2.43
C LEU A 236 -19.10 -6.81 -3.41
N ARG A 237 -20.10 -7.49 -3.97
CA ARG A 237 -19.92 -8.55 -4.98
C ARG A 237 -19.30 -8.02 -6.28
N HIS A 238 -19.34 -6.71 -6.51
CA HIS A 238 -18.74 -6.06 -7.68
C HIS A 238 -17.28 -5.63 -7.46
N LEU A 239 -16.81 -5.61 -6.21
CA LEU A 239 -15.41 -5.34 -5.92
C LEU A 239 -14.58 -6.57 -6.31
N LYS A 240 -13.50 -6.31 -7.04
CA LYS A 240 -12.52 -7.34 -7.40
C LYS A 240 -11.26 -7.18 -6.58
N THR A 241 -10.39 -8.16 -6.63
CA THR A 241 -9.11 -8.17 -5.95
C THR A 241 -7.94 -8.20 -6.92
N SER A 242 -6.79 -7.72 -6.48
CA SER A 242 -5.53 -7.77 -7.20
C SER A 242 -4.50 -8.58 -6.42
N PRO A 243 -3.66 -9.38 -7.11
CA PRO A 243 -2.70 -10.25 -6.47
C PRO A 243 -1.32 -9.60 -6.31
N ILE A 244 -0.63 -9.96 -5.22
CA ILE A 244 0.78 -9.64 -4.99
C ILE A 244 1.59 -10.92 -4.87
N THR A 245 2.77 -10.96 -5.48
CA THR A 245 3.73 -12.05 -5.30
C THR A 245 4.98 -11.53 -4.59
N GLY A 246 5.28 -12.10 -3.43
CA GLY A 246 6.52 -11.89 -2.68
C GLY A 246 7.51 -13.00 -2.96
N VAL A 247 8.78 -12.64 -3.26
CA VAL A 247 9.86 -13.61 -3.46
C VAL A 247 11.00 -13.30 -2.50
N HIS A 248 11.43 -14.31 -1.76
CA HIS A 248 12.47 -14.21 -0.76
C HIS A 248 13.69 -15.00 -1.21
N LEU A 249 14.85 -14.36 -1.27
CA LEU A 249 16.10 -14.94 -1.75
C LEU A 249 17.22 -14.72 -0.73
N TRP A 250 17.90 -15.80 -0.34
CA TRP A 250 19.06 -15.76 0.55
C TRP A 250 20.31 -16.16 -0.23
N TYR A 251 21.23 -15.22 -0.35
CA TYR A 251 22.53 -15.40 -1.00
C TYR A 251 23.62 -15.65 0.03
N ASP A 252 24.68 -16.35 -0.38
CA ASP A 252 25.86 -16.67 0.45
C ASP A 252 26.77 -15.45 0.73
N ARG A 253 26.57 -14.36 0.02
CA ARG A 253 27.35 -13.12 0.12
C ARG A 253 26.52 -11.89 -0.19
N GLN A 254 27.09 -10.72 0.05
CA GLN A 254 26.46 -9.44 -0.31
C GLN A 254 26.44 -9.28 -1.83
N VAL A 255 25.26 -9.00 -2.37
CA VAL A 255 24.99 -8.78 -3.81
C VAL A 255 24.40 -7.40 -4.10
N MET A 256 23.91 -6.69 -3.07
CA MET A 256 23.25 -5.39 -3.16
C MET A 256 23.70 -4.48 -2.01
N THR A 257 23.97 -3.21 -2.30
CA THR A 257 24.39 -2.18 -1.33
C THR A 257 23.28 -1.20 -0.95
N GLU A 258 22.36 -0.96 -1.86
CA GLU A 258 21.21 -0.05 -1.63
C GLU A 258 20.21 -0.68 -0.64
N PRO A 259 19.46 0.13 0.14
CA PRO A 259 18.41 -0.38 1.03
C PRO A 259 17.23 -0.99 0.26
N PHE A 260 16.92 -0.44 -0.90
CA PHE A 260 15.95 -0.94 -1.85
C PHE A 260 16.28 -0.46 -3.26
N LEU A 261 15.69 -1.10 -4.25
CA LEU A 261 15.87 -0.79 -5.65
C LEU A 261 14.58 -1.05 -6.42
N THR A 262 14.17 -0.09 -7.25
CA THR A 262 13.06 -0.24 -8.18
C THR A 262 13.61 -0.64 -9.54
N LEU A 263 13.08 -1.71 -10.13
CA LEU A 263 13.54 -2.23 -11.43
C LEU A 263 12.63 -1.72 -12.54
N LEU A 264 13.26 -1.18 -13.59
CA LEU A 264 12.57 -0.72 -14.79
C LEU A 264 12.61 -1.82 -15.86
N ASP A 265 11.52 -1.94 -16.63
CA ASP A 265 11.38 -2.89 -17.73
C ASP A 265 11.51 -4.38 -17.31
N HIS A 266 11.21 -4.71 -16.05
CA HIS A 266 11.21 -6.07 -15.50
C HIS A 266 9.84 -6.42 -14.90
N THR A 267 9.60 -7.70 -14.71
CA THR A 267 8.41 -8.18 -13.98
C THR A 267 8.54 -7.86 -12.48
N THR A 268 9.74 -8.07 -11.93
CA THR A 268 10.07 -7.66 -10.56
C THR A 268 10.14 -6.15 -10.47
N GLN A 269 9.28 -5.54 -9.66
CA GLN A 269 9.22 -4.09 -9.54
C GLN A 269 10.15 -3.57 -8.44
N TRP A 270 10.21 -4.26 -7.29
CA TRP A 270 11.00 -3.82 -6.14
C TRP A 270 11.87 -4.91 -5.56
N VAL A 271 13.06 -4.54 -5.15
CA VAL A 271 14.01 -5.38 -4.39
C VAL A 271 14.35 -4.66 -3.10
N PHE A 272 14.14 -5.30 -1.97
CA PHE A 272 14.44 -4.79 -0.63
C PHE A 272 15.60 -5.59 -0.01
N ASN A 273 16.61 -4.89 0.45
CA ASN A 273 17.75 -5.46 1.17
C ASN A 273 17.40 -5.65 2.65
N LYS A 274 16.74 -6.76 2.97
CA LYS A 274 16.26 -7.05 4.33
C LYS A 274 17.40 -7.13 5.34
N THR A 275 18.57 -7.63 4.92
CA THR A 275 19.77 -7.64 5.76
C THR A 275 20.16 -6.23 6.20
N LEU A 276 20.13 -5.25 5.28
CA LEU A 276 20.46 -3.86 5.60
C LEU A 276 19.34 -3.18 6.39
N LEU A 277 18.09 -3.40 6.00
CA LEU A 277 16.91 -2.79 6.63
C LEU A 277 16.75 -3.21 8.09
N TYR A 278 17.06 -4.45 8.43
CA TYR A 278 16.95 -5.00 9.79
C TYR A 278 18.23 -4.87 10.62
N LYS A 279 19.32 -4.31 10.05
CA LYS A 279 20.52 -3.99 10.85
C LYS A 279 20.17 -2.93 11.90
N ARG A 280 20.47 -3.25 13.16
CA ARG A 280 20.33 -2.33 14.27
C ARG A 280 21.32 -1.17 14.12
N ASP A 281 20.86 0.06 14.23
CA ASP A 281 21.71 1.13 14.73
C ASP A 281 22.04 0.81 16.19
N VAL A 282 23.32 0.70 16.50
CA VAL A 282 23.84 0.31 17.83
C VAL A 282 23.36 1.25 18.95
N THR A 283 22.72 2.36 18.59
CA THR A 283 22.20 3.39 19.50
C THR A 283 20.76 3.14 19.96
N ASN A 284 20.03 2.16 19.40
CA ASN A 284 18.61 1.96 19.68
C ASN A 284 18.37 0.68 20.50
N HIS A 285 18.16 0.80 21.82
CA HIS A 285 18.07 -0.29 22.79
C HIS A 285 16.75 -1.11 22.74
N GLY A 286 15.80 -0.80 21.85
CA GLY A 286 14.45 -1.37 21.84
C GLY A 286 14.09 -2.31 20.69
N ALA A 287 14.97 -2.61 19.73
CA ALA A 287 14.61 -3.38 18.55
C ALA A 287 14.53 -4.89 18.81
N ALA A 288 13.46 -5.53 18.31
CA ALA A 288 13.24 -6.98 18.37
C ALA A 288 14.40 -7.78 17.75
N ARG A 289 14.63 -9.00 18.24
CA ARG A 289 15.63 -9.91 17.66
C ARG A 289 15.14 -10.38 16.29
N PRO A 290 16.01 -10.43 15.24
CA PRO A 290 15.65 -11.10 14.00
C PRO A 290 15.22 -12.56 14.31
N SER A 291 14.30 -13.12 13.53
CA SER A 291 13.96 -14.53 13.67
C SER A 291 15.23 -15.38 13.50
N GLU A 292 15.27 -16.56 14.12
CA GLU A 292 16.44 -17.46 14.02
C GLU A 292 16.82 -17.74 12.55
N GLU A 293 15.84 -17.84 11.63
CA GLU A 293 16.08 -17.99 10.19
C GLU A 293 16.71 -16.75 9.53
N GLN A 294 16.40 -15.56 10.03
CA GLN A 294 16.98 -14.30 9.53
C GLN A 294 18.38 -14.09 10.09
N ALA A 295 18.60 -14.50 11.35
CA ALA A 295 19.91 -14.46 12.00
C ALA A 295 20.89 -15.43 11.33
N ALA A 296 20.50 -16.66 11.06
CA ALA A 296 21.35 -17.68 10.43
C ALA A 296 21.82 -17.28 9.01
N ALA A 297 21.00 -16.54 8.25
CA ALA A 297 21.42 -16.05 6.92
C ALA A 297 22.45 -14.92 6.98
N VAL A 298 22.53 -14.20 8.11
CA VAL A 298 23.39 -13.03 8.30
C VAL A 298 24.70 -13.41 9.00
N GLU A 299 24.69 -14.46 9.81
CA GLU A 299 25.87 -14.90 10.61
C GLU A 299 27.08 -15.30 9.77
N ASP A 300 26.86 -15.73 8.52
CA ASP A 300 27.92 -16.14 7.58
C ASP A 300 28.28 -15.10 6.50
N GLY A 301 27.92 -13.83 6.68
CA GLY A 301 28.15 -12.80 5.66
C GLY A 301 27.21 -12.86 4.46
N GLY A 302 26.14 -13.65 4.53
CA GLY A 302 25.13 -13.76 3.50
C GLY A 302 24.19 -12.54 3.44
N GLN A 303 23.33 -12.52 2.41
CA GLN A 303 22.35 -11.43 2.21
C GLN A 303 20.95 -11.97 1.91
N TYR A 304 19.96 -11.40 2.60
CA TYR A 304 18.56 -11.66 2.38
C TYR A 304 17.92 -10.50 1.59
N LEU A 305 17.39 -10.83 0.42
CA LEU A 305 16.63 -9.93 -0.44
C LEU A 305 15.15 -10.35 -0.46
N GLN A 306 14.26 -9.39 -0.41
CA GLN A 306 12.83 -9.58 -0.63
C GLN A 306 12.41 -8.81 -1.86
N LEU A 307 11.77 -9.50 -2.81
CA LEU A 307 11.24 -8.94 -4.03
C LEU A 307 9.72 -8.82 -3.91
N VAL A 308 9.16 -7.77 -4.49
CA VAL A 308 7.71 -7.54 -4.54
C VAL A 308 7.29 -7.32 -5.98
N ILE A 309 6.24 -8.04 -6.36
CA ILE A 309 5.61 -7.96 -7.68
C ILE A 309 4.11 -7.74 -7.46
N SER A 310 3.67 -6.52 -7.70
CA SER A 310 2.26 -6.10 -7.63
C SER A 310 1.54 -6.42 -8.94
N ALA A 311 0.21 -6.51 -8.89
CA ALA A 311 -0.65 -6.89 -10.02
C ALA A 311 -0.15 -8.18 -10.71
N SER A 312 0.27 -9.15 -9.91
CA SER A 312 1.02 -10.33 -10.36
C SER A 312 0.14 -11.42 -10.99
N TYR A 313 -0.90 -11.05 -11.75
CA TYR A 313 -1.87 -11.96 -12.37
C TYR A 313 -1.20 -13.08 -13.17
N ASP A 314 -0.19 -12.75 -13.98
CA ASP A 314 0.52 -13.71 -14.82
C ASP A 314 1.42 -14.69 -14.05
N LEU A 315 1.70 -14.40 -12.77
CA LEU A 315 2.51 -15.25 -11.90
C LEU A 315 1.66 -16.24 -11.08
N ILE A 316 0.38 -15.96 -10.90
CA ILE A 316 -0.50 -16.84 -10.11
C ILE A 316 -0.53 -18.27 -10.66
N PRO A 317 -0.67 -18.53 -11.98
CA PRO A 317 -0.67 -19.89 -12.51
C PRO A 317 0.73 -20.54 -12.58
N ARG A 318 1.83 -19.77 -12.47
CA ARG A 318 3.19 -20.31 -12.58
C ARG A 318 3.61 -21.06 -11.32
N SER A 319 4.47 -22.04 -11.48
CA SER A 319 5.09 -22.73 -10.34
C SER A 319 6.04 -21.81 -9.56
N ARG A 320 6.28 -22.12 -8.29
CA ARG A 320 7.26 -21.39 -7.47
C ARG A 320 8.65 -21.38 -8.09
N GLN A 321 9.05 -22.49 -8.70
CA GLN A 321 10.38 -22.62 -9.31
C GLN A 321 10.52 -21.70 -10.54
N GLU A 322 9.51 -21.62 -11.39
CA GLU A 322 9.50 -20.70 -12.54
C GLU A 322 9.60 -19.23 -12.12
N ILE A 323 8.92 -18.86 -11.02
CA ILE A 323 8.98 -17.50 -10.48
C ILE A 323 10.37 -17.20 -9.91
N ILE A 324 10.97 -18.13 -9.15
CA ILE A 324 12.32 -17.97 -8.62
C ILE A 324 13.32 -17.77 -9.77
N GLU A 325 13.22 -18.59 -10.82
CA GLU A 325 14.14 -18.51 -11.95
C GLU A 325 13.96 -17.24 -12.77
N LEU A 326 12.71 -16.76 -12.93
CA LEU A 326 12.44 -15.45 -13.51
C LEU A 326 13.12 -14.33 -12.74
N CYS A 327 12.90 -14.26 -11.42
CA CYS A 327 13.47 -13.24 -10.55
C CYS A 327 15.00 -13.29 -10.53
N ARG A 328 15.60 -14.49 -10.51
CA ARG A 328 17.07 -14.64 -10.57
C ARG A 328 17.67 -14.08 -11.85
N ARG A 329 17.04 -14.34 -13.00
CA ARG A 329 17.48 -13.78 -14.30
C ARG A 329 17.40 -12.26 -14.30
N GLU A 330 16.28 -11.70 -13.85
CA GLU A 330 16.08 -10.25 -13.77
C GLU A 330 17.06 -9.58 -12.81
N LEU A 331 17.34 -10.21 -11.64
CA LEU A 331 18.37 -9.71 -10.73
C LEU A 331 19.79 -9.77 -11.33
N ALA A 332 20.09 -10.77 -12.14
CA ALA A 332 21.41 -10.89 -12.79
C ALA A 332 21.69 -9.75 -13.80
N ASP A 333 20.63 -9.12 -14.34
CA ASP A 333 20.78 -7.96 -15.22
C ASP A 333 21.16 -6.70 -14.44
N VAL A 334 20.58 -6.50 -13.26
CA VAL A 334 20.71 -5.25 -12.47
C VAL A 334 21.69 -5.36 -11.29
N LEU A 335 21.95 -6.57 -10.80
CA LEU A 335 22.87 -6.90 -9.70
C LEU A 335 23.86 -7.97 -10.16
N PRO A 336 24.92 -7.63 -10.93
CA PRO A 336 25.83 -8.61 -11.54
C PRO A 336 26.46 -9.60 -10.56
N LEU A 337 26.66 -9.20 -9.29
CA LEU A 337 27.21 -10.07 -8.24
C LEU A 337 26.31 -11.28 -7.95
N THR A 338 25.04 -11.25 -8.31
CA THR A 338 24.13 -12.41 -8.15
C THR A 338 24.48 -13.58 -9.06
N ARG A 339 25.23 -13.34 -10.16
CA ARG A 339 25.68 -14.39 -11.08
C ARG A 339 26.72 -15.33 -10.44
N GLU A 340 27.52 -14.79 -9.54
CA GLU A 340 28.59 -15.51 -8.86
C GLU A 340 28.20 -15.96 -7.44
N ALA A 341 27.15 -15.38 -6.89
CA ALA A 341 26.64 -15.72 -5.56
C ALA A 341 25.82 -17.01 -5.59
N GLN A 342 26.00 -17.86 -4.58
CA GLN A 342 25.18 -19.04 -4.40
C GLN A 342 23.85 -18.66 -3.74
N LEU A 343 22.73 -19.02 -4.37
CA LEU A 343 21.42 -18.94 -3.75
C LEU A 343 21.25 -20.12 -2.78
N ARG A 344 21.25 -19.83 -1.48
CA ARG A 344 21.12 -20.82 -0.40
C ARG A 344 19.67 -21.26 -0.17
N LYS A 345 18.75 -20.31 -0.24
CA LYS A 345 17.31 -20.53 0.01
C LYS A 345 16.47 -19.58 -0.84
N ALA A 346 15.31 -20.04 -1.29
CA ALA A 346 14.30 -19.23 -1.94
C ALA A 346 12.89 -19.62 -1.48
N THR A 347 11.99 -18.65 -1.36
CA THR A 347 10.59 -18.88 -1.03
C THR A 347 9.71 -17.92 -1.83
N VAL A 348 8.56 -18.41 -2.30
CA VAL A 348 7.56 -17.60 -3.01
C VAL A 348 6.25 -17.64 -2.23
N ILE A 349 5.70 -16.47 -1.97
CA ILE A 349 4.37 -16.29 -1.36
C ILE A 349 3.49 -15.58 -2.40
N LYS A 350 2.32 -16.14 -2.66
CA LYS A 350 1.31 -15.59 -3.56
C LYS A 350 0.09 -15.19 -2.75
N GLU A 351 -0.15 -13.89 -2.65
CA GLU A 351 -1.38 -13.34 -2.09
C GLU A 351 -2.33 -13.10 -3.26
N VAL A 352 -3.26 -14.03 -3.48
CA VAL A 352 -4.17 -13.99 -4.65
C VAL A 352 -5.18 -12.86 -4.52
N ASN A 353 -5.64 -12.60 -3.32
CA ASN A 353 -6.59 -11.53 -2.97
C ASN A 353 -5.89 -10.51 -2.04
N ALA A 354 -4.81 -9.87 -2.52
CA ALA A 354 -3.98 -9.02 -1.66
C ALA A 354 -4.65 -7.69 -1.29
N THR A 355 -5.27 -7.03 -2.28
CA THR A 355 -5.97 -5.76 -2.11
C THR A 355 -7.24 -5.75 -2.96
N PHE A 356 -8.18 -4.84 -2.70
CA PHE A 356 -9.23 -4.61 -3.69
C PHE A 356 -8.65 -3.89 -4.92
N SER A 357 -9.14 -4.26 -6.11
CA SER A 357 -8.75 -3.63 -7.37
C SER A 357 -9.45 -2.28 -7.55
N PRO A 358 -8.72 -1.17 -7.69
CA PRO A 358 -9.29 0.17 -7.85
C PRO A 358 -9.77 0.42 -9.29
N GLU A 359 -10.63 -0.46 -9.81
CA GLU A 359 -11.14 -0.37 -11.18
C GLU A 359 -11.98 0.90 -11.41
N PRO A 360 -12.08 1.40 -12.65
CA PRO A 360 -12.93 2.53 -13.00
C PRO A 360 -14.37 2.33 -12.51
N GLY A 361 -14.83 3.25 -11.68
CA GLY A 361 -16.16 3.21 -11.09
C GLY A 361 -16.35 2.25 -9.90
N ALA A 362 -15.29 1.60 -9.38
CA ALA A 362 -15.38 0.74 -8.19
C ALA A 362 -15.83 1.51 -6.93
N ASP A 363 -15.54 2.80 -6.86
CA ASP A 363 -15.88 3.66 -5.69
C ASP A 363 -17.37 3.66 -5.33
N ARG A 364 -18.26 3.52 -6.31
CA ARG A 364 -19.71 3.45 -6.08
C ARG A 364 -20.12 2.23 -5.26
N TRP A 365 -19.32 1.17 -5.26
CA TRP A 365 -19.56 -0.08 -4.55
C TRP A 365 -18.92 -0.14 -3.17
N ARG A 366 -18.06 0.83 -2.85
CA ARG A 366 -17.38 0.94 -1.55
C ARG A 366 -18.36 1.52 -0.52
N PRO A 367 -18.78 0.76 0.50
CA PRO A 367 -19.69 1.28 1.53
C PRO A 367 -18.95 2.21 2.48
N GLY A 368 -19.73 3.05 3.21
CA GLY A 368 -19.23 3.71 4.40
C GLY A 368 -19.06 2.72 5.57
N GLN A 369 -18.64 3.24 6.73
CA GLN A 369 -18.45 2.43 7.93
C GLN A 369 -19.75 1.96 8.56
N LYS A 370 -20.85 2.70 8.36
CA LYS A 370 -22.22 2.34 8.80
C LYS A 370 -22.99 1.77 7.62
N ILE A 371 -23.70 0.69 7.87
CA ILE A 371 -24.63 0.04 6.95
C ILE A 371 -26.02 -0.05 7.58
N SER A 372 -26.98 -0.62 6.88
CA SER A 372 -28.35 -0.75 7.41
C SER A 372 -28.49 -1.81 8.52
N LEU A 373 -27.49 -2.68 8.73
CA LEU A 373 -27.47 -3.58 9.89
C LEU A 373 -26.96 -2.79 11.11
N ALA A 374 -27.82 -2.66 12.11
CA ALA A 374 -27.49 -1.94 13.33
C ALA A 374 -26.38 -2.64 14.11
N ASN A 375 -25.53 -1.88 14.79
CA ASN A 375 -24.40 -2.35 15.62
C ASN A 375 -23.32 -3.14 14.86
N LEU A 376 -23.37 -3.21 13.53
CA LEU A 376 -22.31 -3.72 12.67
C LEU A 376 -21.67 -2.56 11.92
N TYR A 377 -20.37 -2.38 12.14
CA TYR A 377 -19.56 -1.35 11.50
C TYR A 377 -18.49 -2.00 10.62
N LEU A 378 -18.20 -1.37 9.49
CA LEU A 378 -17.25 -1.89 8.53
C LEU A 378 -15.96 -1.09 8.57
N CYS A 379 -14.83 -1.77 8.50
CA CYS A 379 -13.54 -1.16 8.21
C CYS A 379 -12.72 -2.08 7.28
N GLY A 380 -11.66 -1.55 6.74
CA GLY A 380 -10.84 -2.15 5.70
C GLY A 380 -10.60 -1.13 4.60
N ASP A 381 -9.53 -1.28 3.86
CA ASP A 381 -9.13 -0.40 2.76
C ASP A 381 -10.18 -0.35 1.63
N TRP A 382 -11.00 -1.39 1.52
CA TRP A 382 -12.12 -1.50 0.57
C TRP A 382 -13.35 -0.65 0.94
N THR A 383 -13.42 -0.07 2.15
CA THR A 383 -14.49 0.87 2.53
C THR A 383 -14.20 2.29 2.00
N ARG A 384 -15.21 3.15 1.95
CA ARG A 384 -15.08 4.52 1.44
C ARG A 384 -14.34 5.40 2.45
N THR A 385 -13.06 5.63 2.22
CA THR A 385 -12.16 6.41 3.08
C THR A 385 -11.61 7.66 2.40
N GLY A 386 -11.90 7.86 1.10
CA GLY A 386 -11.26 8.88 0.27
C GLY A 386 -9.82 8.53 -0.12
N TRP A 387 -9.39 7.28 0.12
CA TRP A 387 -8.07 6.76 -0.25
C TRP A 387 -8.21 5.43 -1.01
N PRO A 388 -7.22 5.09 -1.86
CA PRO A 388 -7.19 3.81 -2.54
C PRO A 388 -6.86 2.64 -1.59
N ALA A 389 -6.70 1.43 -2.15
CA ALA A 389 -6.28 0.21 -1.46
C ALA A 389 -4.86 0.34 -0.89
N THR A 390 -4.73 0.88 0.30
CA THR A 390 -3.45 1.15 0.97
C THR A 390 -3.57 0.96 2.48
N MET A 391 -2.44 0.80 3.16
CA MET A 391 -2.40 0.79 4.63
C MET A 391 -2.96 2.10 5.22
N GLU A 392 -2.74 3.24 4.56
CA GLU A 392 -3.36 4.51 4.96
C GLU A 392 -4.88 4.42 4.90
N GLY A 393 -5.44 3.90 3.79
CA GLY A 393 -6.87 3.66 3.63
C GLY A 393 -7.43 2.74 4.72
N ALA A 394 -6.72 1.66 5.06
CA ALA A 394 -7.10 0.73 6.12
C ALA A 394 -7.14 1.40 7.50
N VAL A 395 -6.12 2.18 7.87
CA VAL A 395 -6.09 2.91 9.16
C VAL A 395 -7.20 3.96 9.22
N ARG A 396 -7.40 4.72 8.13
CA ARG A 396 -8.51 5.70 8.04
C ARG A 396 -9.86 5.03 8.26
N SER A 397 -10.08 3.87 7.67
CA SER A 397 -11.33 3.11 7.85
C SER A 397 -11.55 2.70 9.30
N GLY A 398 -10.50 2.26 9.99
CA GLY A 398 -10.56 1.93 11.41
C GLY A 398 -10.88 3.13 12.29
N TYR A 399 -10.28 4.30 12.03
CA TYR A 399 -10.60 5.55 12.73
C TYR A 399 -12.06 5.97 12.49
N LEU A 400 -12.52 5.95 11.24
CA LEU A 400 -13.90 6.28 10.90
C LEU A 400 -14.92 5.30 11.51
N ALA A 401 -14.59 4.00 11.58
CA ALA A 401 -15.43 3.01 12.26
C ALA A 401 -15.52 3.29 13.77
N ALA A 402 -14.38 3.61 14.41
CA ALA A 402 -14.36 3.98 15.82
C ALA A 402 -15.18 5.27 16.09
N GLU A 403 -15.08 6.28 15.22
CA GLU A 403 -15.89 7.50 15.29
C GLU A 403 -17.38 7.18 15.18
N ALA A 404 -17.75 6.28 14.26
CA ALA A 404 -19.14 5.86 14.06
C ALA A 404 -19.71 5.12 15.29
N VAL A 405 -18.93 4.19 15.87
CA VAL A 405 -19.31 3.48 17.12
C VAL A 405 -19.55 4.46 18.27
N LEU A 406 -18.63 5.42 18.47
CA LEU A 406 -18.72 6.38 19.56
C LEU A 406 -19.88 7.37 19.35
N ALA A 407 -20.11 7.79 18.12
CA ALA A 407 -21.25 8.67 17.80
C ALA A 407 -22.60 8.00 18.11
N ASP A 408 -22.76 6.72 17.79
CA ASP A 408 -23.98 5.96 18.08
C ASP A 408 -24.17 5.71 19.60
N ARG A 409 -23.11 5.78 20.38
CA ARG A 409 -23.15 5.75 21.85
C ARG A 409 -23.34 7.13 22.51
N GLY A 410 -23.47 8.19 21.71
CA GLY A 410 -23.64 9.56 22.22
C GLY A 410 -22.35 10.24 22.67
N GLU A 411 -21.21 9.68 22.31
CA GLU A 411 -19.86 10.20 22.64
C GLU A 411 -19.06 10.52 21.35
N PRO A 412 -19.50 11.43 20.47
CA PRO A 412 -18.83 11.70 19.22
C PRO A 412 -17.39 12.20 19.45
N ARG A 413 -16.43 11.59 18.76
CA ARG A 413 -15.01 11.97 18.76
C ARG A 413 -14.46 11.92 17.34
N THR A 414 -13.39 12.66 17.08
CA THR A 414 -12.69 12.69 15.80
C THR A 414 -11.28 12.16 15.96
N PHE A 415 -10.94 11.13 15.20
CA PHE A 415 -9.61 10.52 15.18
C PHE A 415 -8.88 10.76 13.87
N LEU A 416 -9.62 10.94 12.78
CA LEU A 416 -9.08 11.12 11.44
C LEU A 416 -8.16 12.35 11.42
N ARG A 417 -6.93 12.15 10.94
CA ARG A 417 -5.96 13.22 10.75
C ARG A 417 -6.10 13.84 9.37
N PRO A 418 -5.91 15.15 9.24
CA PRO A 418 -5.89 15.79 7.94
C PRO A 418 -4.70 15.28 7.09
N ASP A 419 -4.87 15.33 5.78
CA ASP A 419 -3.78 15.07 4.84
C ASP A 419 -2.66 16.12 5.00
N LEU A 420 -1.46 15.85 4.45
CA LEU A 420 -0.38 16.84 4.45
C LEU A 420 -0.84 18.16 3.81
N PRO A 421 -0.46 19.30 4.38
CA PRO A 421 -0.80 20.58 3.80
C PRO A 421 -0.10 20.74 2.44
N PHE A 422 -0.78 21.34 1.48
CA PHE A 422 -0.17 21.72 0.21
C PHE A 422 0.81 22.89 0.39
N GLU A 423 1.92 22.85 -0.33
CA GLU A 423 3.00 23.81 -0.27
C GLU A 423 3.21 24.53 -1.61
N GLY A 424 3.96 25.63 -1.59
CA GLY A 424 4.35 26.35 -2.78
C GLY A 424 3.18 26.76 -3.68
N LEU A 425 3.32 26.55 -4.98
CA LEU A 425 2.27 26.85 -5.96
C LEU A 425 1.04 25.95 -5.83
N CYS A 426 1.21 24.72 -5.33
CA CYS A 426 0.12 23.77 -5.15
C CYS A 426 -0.93 24.26 -4.14
N LYS A 427 -0.54 25.09 -3.17
CA LYS A 427 -1.47 25.70 -2.23
C LYS A 427 -2.52 26.58 -2.94
N PHE A 428 -2.12 27.34 -3.96
CA PHE A 428 -3.06 28.19 -4.71
C PHE A 428 -3.98 27.37 -5.64
N TRP A 429 -3.49 26.25 -6.17
CA TRP A 429 -4.30 25.41 -7.04
C TRP A 429 -5.29 24.56 -6.26
N ALA A 430 -4.95 24.08 -5.07
CA ALA A 430 -5.85 23.35 -4.18
C ALA A 430 -7.05 24.22 -3.73
N SER A 431 -6.79 25.47 -3.30
CA SER A 431 -7.85 26.38 -2.79
C SER A 431 -8.90 26.76 -3.82
N ARG A 432 -8.62 26.63 -5.12
CA ARG A 432 -9.60 26.88 -6.19
C ARG A 432 -10.67 25.77 -6.31
N ASN A 433 -10.39 24.58 -5.84
CA ASN A 433 -11.32 23.44 -5.91
C ASN A 433 -12.23 23.34 -4.68
N ASP A 434 -11.80 23.83 -3.52
CA ASP A 434 -12.63 23.84 -2.30
C ASP A 434 -13.87 24.74 -2.44
N GLY A 435 -13.87 25.68 -3.40
CA GLY A 435 -14.99 26.59 -3.70
C GLY A 435 -16.05 26.04 -4.65
N VAL A 436 -15.87 24.83 -5.21
CA VAL A 436 -16.80 24.21 -6.18
C VAL A 436 -17.71 23.16 -5.53
N HIS A 437 -17.43 22.77 -4.30
CA HIS A 437 -18.17 21.76 -3.53
C HIS A 437 -18.83 22.31 -2.25
N SER A 438 -18.96 23.66 -2.13
CA SER A 438 -19.74 24.31 -1.05
C SER A 438 -21.15 24.63 -1.48
#